data_95acbe822a10e1ade06e669d089511aa
#
_entry.id   95acbe822a10e1ade06e669d089511aa
#
_cell.length_a   1.000
_cell.length_b   1.000
_cell.length_c   1.000
_cell.angle_alpha   90.00
_cell.angle_beta   90.00
_cell.angle_gamma   90.00
#
_symmetry.space_group_name_H-M   'P 1'
#
loop_
_entity.id
_entity.type
_entity.pdbx_description
1 polymer ?
#
loop_
_entity_poly.entity_id
_entity_poly.type
_entity_poly.pdbx_seq_one_letter_code
_entity_poly.pdbx_strand_id
1 'polypeptide(L)'
;MIHNFKKTSCDLKKGTVDLIPDVIETNKVSEASQDKNMAFNYYSRSAVGFVAMNANNGATADKAVRQALMYATDRQGFCDSYFGWDKKASDEVKKVKGGYVPAAYWSPASVNCGAVVRNEETIDGLNTYAFDMDKANQVLDEAGWVRGADGIRAKDGQKLEIKFLLSEGNSVLETLIPMVKKTWSDLGVDLKQTTVDFSTLLSNIQDESHDSEWNMCFLATSFTDNQDAGANDSYTNNPNNMAVNNYSRVNDQALVDQLTKARAESNAEKSKAEYVEAMKMAADDAGYMPVYSGMQFNLYNKKVDLTGTGTLRNWSQSMDTITVK
;
A
#
# COMPACT_ATOMS: atom_id res chain seq x y z
N MET A 1 -19.55 -9.72 -2.96
CA MET A 1 -20.39 -10.46 -1.98
C MET A 1 -19.89 -10.07 -0.60
N ILE A 2 -20.57 -9.14 0.08
CA ILE A 2 -20.22 -8.73 1.45
C ILE A 2 -20.64 -9.87 2.38
N HIS A 3 -19.72 -10.71 2.76
CA HIS A 3 -19.98 -11.73 3.76
C HIS A 3 -20.17 -11.05 5.11
N ASN A 4 -21.35 -11.27 5.69
CA ASN A 4 -21.76 -10.71 6.98
C ASN A 4 -20.88 -11.34 8.10
N PHE A 5 -19.73 -10.74 8.33
CA PHE A 5 -18.63 -11.26 9.14
C PHE A 5 -18.98 -11.45 10.62
N LYS A 6 -20.01 -10.75 11.14
CA LYS A 6 -20.52 -10.99 12.50
C LYS A 6 -21.07 -12.42 12.66
N LYS A 7 -21.65 -12.97 11.61
CA LYS A 7 -22.12 -14.39 11.62
C LYS A 7 -20.97 -15.38 11.67
N THR A 8 -19.88 -15.13 10.92
CA THR A 8 -18.76 -16.08 10.83
C THR A 8 -17.96 -16.21 12.12
N SER A 9 -17.66 -15.11 12.84
CA SER A 9 -16.97 -15.22 14.14
C SER A 9 -17.84 -15.90 15.20
N CYS A 10 -19.15 -15.66 15.18
CA CYS A 10 -20.10 -16.36 16.03
C CYS A 10 -20.19 -17.86 15.70
N ASP A 11 -20.11 -18.20 14.41
CA ASP A 11 -20.18 -19.58 13.95
C ASP A 11 -18.89 -20.33 14.30
N LEU A 12 -17.73 -19.69 14.23
CA LEU A 12 -16.47 -20.26 14.70
C LEU A 12 -16.51 -20.57 16.22
N LYS A 13 -17.05 -19.62 17.03
CA LYS A 13 -17.24 -19.79 18.47
C LYS A 13 -18.19 -20.93 18.81
N LYS A 14 -19.23 -21.11 18.01
CA LYS A 14 -20.21 -22.21 18.15
C LYS A 14 -19.71 -23.53 17.59
N GLY A 15 -18.62 -23.54 16.86
CA GLY A 15 -18.08 -24.71 16.17
C GLY A 15 -18.90 -25.16 14.96
N THR A 16 -19.71 -24.29 14.38
CA THR A 16 -20.46 -24.55 13.13
C THR A 16 -19.57 -24.32 11.89
N VAL A 17 -18.51 -23.56 12.03
CA VAL A 17 -17.37 -23.51 11.11
C VAL A 17 -16.08 -23.70 11.90
N ASP A 18 -15.07 -24.28 11.28
CA ASP A 18 -13.82 -24.63 11.95
C ASP A 18 -12.64 -23.75 11.54
N LEU A 19 -12.77 -23.00 10.44
CA LEU A 19 -11.74 -22.13 9.90
C LEU A 19 -12.37 -20.87 9.26
N ILE A 20 -11.80 -19.72 9.56
CA ILE A 20 -12.03 -18.44 8.87
C ILE A 20 -10.67 -17.97 8.38
N PRO A 21 -10.38 -18.08 7.07
CA PRO A 21 -9.12 -17.65 6.50
C PRO A 21 -9.11 -16.16 6.18
N ASP A 22 -7.93 -15.63 5.90
CA ASP A 22 -7.68 -14.32 5.27
C ASP A 22 -8.23 -13.12 6.05
N VAL A 23 -8.29 -13.23 7.38
CA VAL A 23 -8.76 -12.16 8.25
C VAL A 23 -7.68 -11.07 8.35
N ILE A 24 -8.07 -9.83 8.08
CA ILE A 24 -7.19 -8.65 8.19
C ILE A 24 -7.60 -7.72 9.34
N GLU A 25 -8.80 -7.88 9.88
CA GLU A 25 -9.34 -7.00 10.91
C GLU A 25 -8.82 -7.37 12.29
N THR A 26 -8.02 -6.48 12.86
CA THR A 26 -7.33 -6.69 14.13
C THR A 26 -8.26 -6.88 15.33
N ASN A 27 -9.45 -6.27 15.32
CA ASN A 27 -10.46 -6.46 16.35
C ASN A 27 -10.96 -7.91 16.41
N LYS A 28 -11.11 -8.56 15.26
CA LYS A 28 -11.58 -9.95 15.16
C LYS A 28 -10.50 -10.94 15.59
N VAL A 29 -9.27 -10.68 15.18
CA VAL A 29 -8.11 -11.45 15.62
C VAL A 29 -7.92 -11.30 17.13
N SER A 30 -8.06 -10.09 17.66
CA SER A 30 -7.99 -9.80 19.09
C SER A 30 -9.04 -10.60 19.88
N GLU A 31 -10.28 -10.64 19.39
CA GLU A 31 -11.37 -11.40 20.00
C GLU A 31 -11.09 -12.92 19.97
N ALA A 32 -10.66 -13.44 18.81
CA ALA A 32 -10.32 -14.85 18.68
C ALA A 32 -9.14 -15.27 19.55
N SER A 33 -8.14 -14.40 19.71
CA SER A 33 -6.94 -14.67 20.52
C SER A 33 -7.21 -14.89 22.02
N GLN A 34 -8.40 -14.52 22.48
CA GLN A 34 -8.82 -14.65 23.88
C GLN A 34 -9.66 -15.93 24.14
N ASP A 35 -10.15 -16.53 23.07
CA ASP A 35 -10.96 -17.74 23.21
C ASP A 35 -10.07 -18.99 23.35
N LYS A 36 -10.25 -19.72 24.46
CA LYS A 36 -9.45 -20.90 24.77
C LYS A 36 -9.58 -22.03 23.75
N ASN A 37 -10.67 -22.06 22.97
CA ASN A 37 -10.95 -23.08 21.97
C ASN A 37 -10.46 -22.69 20.58
N MET A 38 -10.02 -21.43 20.39
CA MET A 38 -9.52 -20.91 19.12
C MET A 38 -8.00 -20.81 19.13
N ALA A 39 -7.46 -20.85 17.93
CA ALA A 39 -6.07 -20.54 17.61
C ALA A 39 -6.01 -19.64 16.40
N PHE A 40 -4.85 -19.11 16.12
CA PHE A 40 -4.57 -18.36 14.91
C PHE A 40 -3.17 -18.71 14.40
N ASN A 41 -2.99 -18.61 13.12
CA ASN A 41 -1.71 -18.42 12.47
C ASN A 41 -1.79 -17.23 11.49
N TYR A 42 -0.69 -16.80 10.95
CA TYR A 42 -0.64 -15.64 10.07
C TYR A 42 0.48 -15.76 9.05
N TYR A 43 0.33 -15.01 7.97
CA TYR A 43 1.33 -14.87 6.91
C TYR A 43 1.32 -13.45 6.36
N SER A 44 2.44 -13.04 5.74
CA SER A 44 2.54 -11.76 5.07
C SER A 44 1.66 -11.75 3.82
N ARG A 45 0.74 -10.78 3.73
CA ARG A 45 -0.10 -10.61 2.56
C ARG A 45 0.75 -10.19 1.37
N SER A 46 0.58 -10.86 0.23
CA SER A 46 1.22 -10.49 -1.04
C SER A 46 0.47 -9.34 -1.71
N ALA A 47 0.26 -8.24 -0.98
CA ALA A 47 -0.49 -7.09 -1.46
C ALA A 47 0.01 -5.80 -0.82
N VAL A 48 -0.15 -4.69 -1.55
CA VAL A 48 0.17 -3.33 -1.07
C VAL A 48 -1.05 -2.44 -1.27
N GLY A 49 -1.42 -1.69 -0.24
CA GLY A 49 -2.30 -0.54 -0.33
C GLY A 49 -1.48 0.71 -0.63
N PHE A 50 -1.86 1.47 -1.64
CA PHE A 50 -1.09 2.60 -2.13
C PHE A 50 -1.97 3.73 -2.62
N VAL A 51 -1.40 4.94 -2.67
CA VAL A 51 -1.97 6.07 -3.38
C VAL A 51 -1.20 6.22 -4.70
N ALA A 52 -1.89 6.17 -5.84
CA ALA A 52 -1.33 6.57 -7.12
C ALA A 52 -1.42 8.10 -7.26
N MET A 53 -0.35 8.72 -7.77
CA MET A 53 -0.25 10.16 -7.99
C MET A 53 -0.07 10.43 -9.48
N ASN A 54 -1.08 11.04 -10.11
CA ASN A 54 -1.11 11.29 -11.54
C ASN A 54 -0.04 12.33 -11.93
N ALA A 55 1.00 11.88 -12.62
CA ALA A 55 2.12 12.73 -13.06
C ALA A 55 1.81 13.54 -14.34
N ASN A 56 0.64 13.35 -14.96
CA ASN A 56 0.25 14.10 -16.15
C ASN A 56 -0.60 15.32 -15.84
N ASN A 57 -1.05 15.51 -14.58
CA ASN A 57 -2.03 16.55 -14.30
C ASN A 57 -1.75 17.36 -13.04
N GLY A 58 -1.99 18.67 -13.15
CA GLY A 58 -2.03 19.59 -12.02
C GLY A 58 -0.72 19.63 -11.22
N ALA A 59 -0.83 19.83 -9.93
CA ALA A 59 0.34 19.97 -9.06
C ALA A 59 1.16 18.67 -8.95
N THR A 60 0.53 17.50 -9.07
CA THR A 60 1.23 16.20 -9.03
C THR A 60 2.07 15.90 -10.27
N ALA A 61 1.98 16.69 -11.34
CA ALA A 61 2.91 16.63 -12.46
C ALA A 61 4.35 16.98 -12.02
N ASP A 62 4.49 17.86 -11.01
CA ASP A 62 5.79 18.18 -10.42
C ASP A 62 6.23 17.04 -9.45
N LYS A 63 7.38 16.42 -9.74
CA LYS A 63 7.96 15.36 -8.90
C LYS A 63 8.19 15.84 -7.46
N ALA A 64 8.61 17.08 -7.27
CA ALA A 64 8.83 17.64 -5.94
C ALA A 64 7.54 17.66 -5.10
N VAL A 65 6.38 17.92 -5.72
CA VAL A 65 5.08 17.83 -5.03
C VAL A 65 4.80 16.40 -4.59
N ARG A 66 4.99 15.42 -5.46
CA ARG A 66 4.78 14.01 -5.10
C ARG A 66 5.69 13.58 -3.94
N GLN A 67 6.97 13.93 -4.01
CA GLN A 67 7.93 13.64 -2.94
C GLN A 67 7.58 14.34 -1.62
N ALA A 68 7.18 15.61 -1.67
CA ALA A 68 6.78 16.36 -0.48
C ALA A 68 5.54 15.76 0.19
N LEU A 69 4.55 15.34 -0.60
CA LEU A 69 3.35 14.66 -0.08
C LEU A 69 3.69 13.32 0.59
N MET A 70 4.68 12.59 0.07
CA MET A 70 5.17 11.37 0.73
C MET A 70 5.80 11.67 2.09
N TYR A 71 6.66 12.69 2.21
CA TYR A 71 7.23 13.11 3.49
C TYR A 71 6.16 13.64 4.46
N ALA A 72 5.12 14.31 3.96
CA ALA A 72 4.04 14.86 4.78
C ALA A 72 2.95 13.83 5.15
N THR A 73 3.12 12.57 4.80
CA THR A 73 2.18 11.48 5.11
C THR A 73 2.77 10.56 6.17
N ASP A 74 2.24 10.61 7.39
CA ASP A 74 2.63 9.71 8.49
C ASP A 74 2.06 8.29 8.25
N ARG A 75 2.74 7.53 7.37
CA ARG A 75 2.32 6.17 7.00
C ARG A 75 2.51 5.18 8.15
N GLN A 76 3.51 5.39 9.01
CA GLN A 76 3.68 4.56 10.20
C GLN A 76 2.56 4.83 11.20
N GLY A 77 2.25 6.09 11.48
CA GLY A 77 1.12 6.45 12.33
C GLY A 77 -0.23 5.96 11.78
N PHE A 78 -0.38 5.94 10.44
CA PHE A 78 -1.53 5.29 9.81
C PHE A 78 -1.57 3.78 10.13
N CYS A 79 -0.47 3.06 9.94
CA CYS A 79 -0.42 1.63 10.24
C CYS A 79 -0.69 1.34 11.71
N ASP A 80 -0.14 2.14 12.61
CA ASP A 80 -0.34 2.00 14.06
C ASP A 80 -1.81 2.24 14.46
N SER A 81 -2.49 3.15 13.77
CA SER A 81 -3.91 3.44 13.98
C SER A 81 -4.82 2.39 13.35
N TYR A 82 -4.61 2.08 12.08
CA TYR A 82 -5.49 1.21 11.30
C TYR A 82 -5.33 -0.28 11.68
N PHE A 83 -4.09 -0.74 11.95
CA PHE A 83 -3.77 -2.11 12.34
C PHE A 83 -3.49 -2.27 13.84
N GLY A 84 -3.76 -1.25 14.64
CA GLY A 84 -3.53 -1.29 16.09
C GLY A 84 -4.31 -2.41 16.77
N TRP A 85 -3.62 -3.13 17.68
CA TRP A 85 -4.25 -4.20 18.44
C TRP A 85 -5.16 -3.65 19.54
N ASP A 86 -6.33 -4.24 19.72
CA ASP A 86 -7.19 -3.96 20.89
C ASP A 86 -6.42 -4.24 22.19
N LYS A 87 -6.66 -3.42 23.23
CA LYS A 87 -6.05 -3.61 24.55
C LYS A 87 -6.29 -5.02 25.12
N LYS A 88 -7.41 -5.65 24.72
CA LYS A 88 -7.79 -7.00 25.12
C LYS A 88 -7.07 -8.10 24.32
N ALA A 89 -6.38 -7.79 23.22
CA ALA A 89 -5.65 -8.78 22.46
C ALA A 89 -4.65 -9.55 23.32
N SER A 90 -4.43 -10.83 23.03
CA SER A 90 -3.43 -11.62 23.74
C SER A 90 -2.01 -11.09 23.51
N ASP A 91 -1.11 -11.35 24.46
CA ASP A 91 0.29 -10.91 24.31
C ASP A 91 0.99 -11.58 23.13
N GLU A 92 0.52 -12.74 22.71
CA GLU A 92 1.02 -13.43 21.53
C GLU A 92 0.67 -12.66 20.25
N VAL A 93 -0.59 -12.27 20.09
CA VAL A 93 -1.03 -11.53 18.90
C VAL A 93 -0.45 -10.12 18.86
N LYS A 94 -0.24 -9.47 19.99
CA LYS A 94 0.40 -8.15 20.06
C LYS A 94 1.84 -8.11 19.56
N LYS A 95 2.51 -9.26 19.50
CA LYS A 95 3.85 -9.36 18.90
C LYS A 95 3.84 -9.32 17.39
N VAL A 96 2.69 -9.58 16.76
CA VAL A 96 2.55 -9.55 15.31
C VAL A 96 2.34 -8.11 14.87
N LYS A 97 3.21 -7.62 14.02
CA LYS A 97 3.04 -6.29 13.42
C LYS A 97 1.94 -6.35 12.38
N GLY A 98 0.88 -5.57 12.57
CA GLY A 98 -0.33 -5.59 11.74
C GLY A 98 -0.22 -4.85 10.42
N GLY A 99 0.89 -4.16 10.13
CA GLY A 99 1.08 -3.44 8.88
C GLY A 99 2.51 -2.94 8.72
N TYR A 100 2.85 -2.57 7.49
CA TYR A 100 4.17 -2.06 7.11
C TYR A 100 4.02 -0.81 6.25
N VAL A 101 5.04 0.04 6.31
CA VAL A 101 5.21 1.17 5.38
C VAL A 101 6.29 0.77 4.38
N PRO A 102 5.95 0.21 3.21
CA PRO A 102 6.96 -0.19 2.24
C PRO A 102 7.64 1.03 1.62
N ALA A 103 8.87 0.83 1.20
CA ALA A 103 9.71 1.88 0.65
C ALA A 103 9.27 2.35 -0.74
N ALA A 104 8.68 1.44 -1.53
CA ALA A 104 8.18 1.70 -2.88
C ALA A 104 6.98 0.80 -3.18
N TYR A 105 6.28 1.09 -4.28
CA TYR A 105 5.25 0.20 -4.80
C TYR A 105 5.90 -1.05 -5.42
N TRP A 106 5.99 -2.11 -4.60
CA TRP A 106 6.69 -3.35 -4.95
C TRP A 106 6.03 -4.55 -4.30
N SER A 107 6.23 -5.74 -4.87
CA SER A 107 5.64 -6.95 -4.32
C SER A 107 6.29 -7.35 -2.98
N PRO A 108 5.50 -7.53 -1.90
CA PRO A 108 6.00 -8.13 -0.66
C PRO A 108 6.49 -9.57 -0.83
N ALA A 109 6.09 -10.21 -1.92
CA ALA A 109 6.45 -11.58 -2.27
C ALA A 109 7.65 -11.67 -3.22
N SER A 110 8.20 -10.54 -3.69
CA SER A 110 9.37 -10.51 -4.56
C SER A 110 10.53 -11.26 -3.90
N VAL A 111 11.17 -12.14 -4.66
CA VAL A 111 12.38 -12.85 -4.22
C VAL A 111 13.58 -11.92 -4.10
N ASN A 112 13.58 -10.80 -4.83
CA ASN A 112 14.66 -9.83 -4.85
C ASN A 112 14.51 -8.74 -3.81
N CYS A 113 13.32 -8.17 -3.67
CA CYS A 113 13.09 -6.97 -2.86
C CYS A 113 11.96 -7.11 -1.83
N GLY A 114 11.31 -8.27 -1.73
CA GLY A 114 10.17 -8.45 -0.82
C GLY A 114 10.51 -8.24 0.65
N ALA A 115 11.71 -8.60 1.08
CA ALA A 115 12.18 -8.37 2.44
C ALA A 115 12.23 -6.87 2.79
N VAL A 116 12.59 -6.02 1.83
CA VAL A 116 12.58 -4.55 2.00
C VAL A 116 11.15 -4.03 2.18
N VAL A 117 10.21 -4.54 1.36
CA VAL A 117 8.79 -4.16 1.44
C VAL A 117 8.18 -4.55 2.79
N ARG A 118 8.63 -5.67 3.36
CA ARG A 118 8.20 -6.14 4.68
C ARG A 118 8.99 -5.55 5.86
N ASN A 119 9.88 -4.58 5.61
CA ASN A 119 10.79 -3.99 6.61
C ASN A 119 11.69 -5.01 7.35
N GLU A 120 12.05 -6.09 6.68
CA GLU A 120 12.99 -7.12 7.16
C GLU A 120 14.43 -6.85 6.70
N GLU A 121 14.59 -6.06 5.67
CA GLU A 121 15.88 -5.67 5.08
C GLU A 121 15.88 -4.16 4.80
N THR A 122 17.00 -3.49 5.00
CA THR A 122 17.21 -2.09 4.61
C THR A 122 18.17 -2.01 3.43
N ILE A 123 17.88 -1.11 2.51
CA ILE A 123 18.74 -0.83 1.34
C ILE A 123 19.40 0.52 1.56
N ASP A 124 20.73 0.53 1.50
CA ASP A 124 21.49 1.78 1.58
C ASP A 124 21.18 2.69 0.39
N GLY A 125 20.92 3.96 0.70
CA GLY A 125 20.56 4.98 -0.29
C GLY A 125 19.11 4.90 -0.82
N LEU A 126 18.26 3.97 -0.32
CA LEU A 126 16.84 3.97 -0.64
C LEU A 126 16.10 5.02 0.19
N ASN A 127 15.46 5.98 -0.47
CA ASN A 127 14.59 6.94 0.21
C ASN A 127 13.26 6.28 0.59
N THR A 128 13.05 6.08 1.89
CA THR A 128 11.82 5.49 2.43
C THR A 128 10.78 6.52 2.80
N TYR A 129 11.06 7.82 2.62
CA TYR A 129 10.15 8.92 2.96
C TYR A 129 9.58 8.79 4.38
N ALA A 130 10.46 8.66 5.37
CA ALA A 130 10.06 8.77 6.77
C ALA A 130 9.31 10.10 6.99
N PHE A 131 8.27 10.09 7.81
CA PHE A 131 7.45 11.27 8.06
C PHE A 131 8.31 12.43 8.56
N ASP A 132 8.35 13.51 7.79
CA ASP A 132 9.18 14.69 8.04
C ASP A 132 8.58 15.92 7.38
N MET A 133 7.90 16.75 8.18
CA MET A 133 7.26 17.98 7.70
C MET A 133 8.27 19.06 7.29
N ASP A 134 9.44 19.10 7.93
CA ASP A 134 10.49 20.07 7.60
C ASP A 134 11.09 19.73 6.24
N LYS A 135 11.35 18.42 6.00
CA LYS A 135 11.82 17.94 4.70
C LYS A 135 10.78 18.17 3.60
N ALA A 136 9.49 17.94 3.88
CA ALA A 136 8.41 18.21 2.93
C ALA A 136 8.37 19.68 2.53
N ASN A 137 8.47 20.60 3.49
CA ASN A 137 8.54 22.04 3.23
C ASN A 137 9.78 22.40 2.42
N GLN A 138 10.96 21.90 2.81
CA GLN A 138 12.23 22.15 2.10
C GLN A 138 12.12 21.75 0.61
N VAL A 139 11.60 20.56 0.31
CA VAL A 139 11.44 20.06 -1.07
C VAL A 139 10.57 21.00 -1.90
N LEU A 140 9.46 21.48 -1.34
CA LEU A 140 8.59 22.42 -2.03
C LEU A 140 9.23 23.80 -2.21
N ASP A 141 9.93 24.31 -1.19
CA ASP A 141 10.62 25.61 -1.24
C ASP A 141 11.72 25.60 -2.32
N GLU A 142 12.54 24.55 -2.36
CA GLU A 142 13.60 24.36 -3.37
C GLU A 142 13.02 24.22 -4.79
N ALA A 143 11.81 23.67 -4.93
CA ALA A 143 11.10 23.54 -6.20
C ALA A 143 10.35 24.81 -6.61
N GLY A 144 10.34 25.86 -5.78
CA GLY A 144 9.71 27.15 -6.08
C GLY A 144 8.21 27.22 -5.75
N TRP A 145 7.69 26.30 -4.96
CA TRP A 145 6.31 26.34 -4.44
C TRP A 145 6.24 27.27 -3.23
N VAL A 146 5.88 28.52 -3.44
CA VAL A 146 5.86 29.57 -2.41
C VAL A 146 4.49 29.67 -1.74
N ARG A 147 4.47 29.82 -0.41
CA ARG A 147 3.23 29.97 0.36
C ARG A 147 2.60 31.33 0.12
N GLY A 148 1.34 31.34 -0.33
CA GLY A 148 0.55 32.55 -0.53
C GLY A 148 -0.03 33.11 0.78
N ALA A 149 -0.66 34.31 0.67
CA ALA A 149 -1.31 34.98 1.81
C ALA A 149 -2.51 34.19 2.36
N ASP A 150 -3.12 33.31 1.55
CA ASP A 150 -4.19 32.39 1.95
C ASP A 150 -3.66 31.11 2.60
N GLY A 151 -2.33 31.00 2.77
CA GLY A 151 -1.69 29.83 3.35
C GLY A 151 -1.46 28.69 2.35
N ILE A 152 -2.02 28.76 1.14
CA ILE A 152 -1.83 27.75 0.09
C ILE A 152 -0.56 28.06 -0.70
N ARG A 153 0.21 27.03 -1.03
CA ARG A 153 1.39 27.19 -1.89
C ARG A 153 0.99 27.36 -3.34
N ALA A 154 1.81 28.12 -4.08
CA ALA A 154 1.63 28.29 -5.52
C ALA A 154 3.00 28.39 -6.22
N LYS A 155 3.03 27.98 -7.49
CA LYS A 155 4.18 28.08 -8.39
C LYS A 155 3.66 28.46 -9.78
N ASP A 156 4.25 29.48 -10.40
CA ASP A 156 3.90 29.96 -11.75
C ASP A 156 2.39 30.23 -11.94
N GLY A 157 1.71 30.73 -10.91
CA GLY A 157 0.27 30.99 -10.92
C GLY A 157 -0.62 29.78 -10.63
N GLN A 158 -0.07 28.59 -10.56
CA GLN A 158 -0.79 27.37 -10.21
C GLN A 158 -0.78 27.16 -8.68
N LYS A 159 -1.97 27.03 -8.08
CA LYS A 159 -2.09 26.67 -6.65
C LYS A 159 -1.75 25.18 -6.44
N LEU A 160 -1.21 24.86 -5.26
CA LEU A 160 -0.99 23.50 -4.81
C LEU A 160 -2.34 22.89 -4.38
N GLU A 161 -3.17 22.62 -5.38
CA GLU A 161 -4.45 21.93 -5.24
C GLU A 161 -4.28 20.47 -5.57
N ILE A 162 -4.80 19.59 -4.71
CA ILE A 162 -4.79 18.14 -4.90
C ILE A 162 -6.23 17.62 -4.95
N LYS A 163 -6.65 17.11 -6.08
CA LYS A 163 -7.94 16.44 -6.30
C LYS A 163 -7.79 14.97 -5.96
N PHE A 164 -8.30 14.54 -4.81
CA PHE A 164 -8.26 13.15 -4.38
C PHE A 164 -9.58 12.46 -4.72
N LEU A 165 -9.52 11.49 -5.61
CA LEU A 165 -10.66 10.65 -5.97
C LEU A 165 -10.78 9.48 -4.99
N LEU A 166 -11.89 9.41 -4.26
CA LEU A 166 -12.14 8.47 -3.18
C LEU A 166 -13.19 7.44 -3.58
N SER A 167 -12.99 6.17 -3.22
CA SER A 167 -14.05 5.17 -3.34
C SER A 167 -14.94 5.13 -2.10
N GLU A 168 -16.26 5.03 -2.30
CA GLU A 168 -17.24 4.89 -1.22
C GLU A 168 -16.97 3.66 -0.35
N GLY A 169 -17.22 3.78 0.96
CA GLY A 169 -17.16 2.67 1.93
C GLY A 169 -15.77 2.07 2.13
N ASN A 170 -14.71 2.79 1.79
CA ASN A 170 -13.33 2.33 1.96
C ASN A 170 -12.81 2.68 3.35
N SER A 171 -12.72 1.69 4.24
CA SER A 171 -12.28 1.88 5.63
C SER A 171 -10.85 2.40 5.76
N VAL A 172 -9.98 2.13 4.78
CA VAL A 172 -8.62 2.69 4.76
C VAL A 172 -8.66 4.20 4.61
N LEU A 173 -9.50 4.70 3.69
CA LEU A 173 -9.67 6.14 3.45
C LEU A 173 -10.32 6.85 4.63
N GLU A 174 -11.22 6.19 5.37
CA GLU A 174 -11.81 6.73 6.59
C GLU A 174 -10.76 7.05 7.66
N THR A 175 -9.65 6.31 7.69
CA THR A 175 -8.52 6.57 8.60
C THR A 175 -7.48 7.50 7.96
N LEU A 176 -7.10 7.27 6.70
CA LEU A 176 -6.01 7.98 6.03
C LEU A 176 -6.35 9.46 5.77
N ILE A 177 -7.56 9.74 5.27
CA ILE A 177 -7.94 11.10 4.85
C ILE A 177 -7.90 12.12 6.00
N PRO A 178 -8.45 11.86 7.20
CA PRO A 178 -8.31 12.79 8.32
C PRO A 178 -6.85 13.09 8.69
N MET A 179 -5.96 12.10 8.61
CA MET A 179 -4.54 12.27 8.93
C MET A 179 -3.85 13.16 7.90
N VAL A 180 -3.95 12.84 6.62
CA VAL A 180 -3.30 13.62 5.55
C VAL A 180 -3.91 15.01 5.41
N LYS A 181 -5.21 15.19 5.65
CA LYS A 181 -5.86 16.50 5.60
C LYS A 181 -5.20 17.50 6.53
N LYS A 182 -4.82 17.06 7.74
CA LYS A 182 -4.14 17.92 8.69
C LYS A 182 -2.73 18.27 8.21
N THR A 183 -1.89 17.28 7.97
CA THR A 183 -0.48 17.49 7.63
C THR A 183 -0.31 18.21 6.29
N TRP A 184 -1.16 17.92 5.29
CA TRP A 184 -1.12 18.57 3.99
C TRP A 184 -1.64 20.02 4.06
N SER A 185 -2.63 20.31 4.90
CA SER A 185 -3.03 21.70 5.17
C SER A 185 -1.88 22.48 5.80
N ASP A 186 -1.18 21.88 6.77
CA ASP A 186 0.01 22.48 7.40
C ASP A 186 1.15 22.69 6.38
N LEU A 187 1.24 21.83 5.36
CA LEU A 187 2.19 21.96 4.25
C LEU A 187 1.80 23.07 3.24
N GLY A 188 0.54 23.51 3.23
CA GLY A 188 0.00 24.50 2.29
C GLY A 188 -0.68 23.91 1.07
N VAL A 189 -1.21 22.70 1.20
CA VAL A 189 -1.99 22.00 0.17
C VAL A 189 -3.48 22.31 0.32
N ASP A 190 -4.15 22.62 -0.78
CA ASP A 190 -5.62 22.68 -0.87
C ASP A 190 -6.15 21.33 -1.33
N LEU A 191 -6.61 20.50 -0.39
CA LEU A 191 -7.11 19.15 -0.66
C LEU A 191 -8.59 19.19 -1.05
N LYS A 192 -8.89 18.84 -2.30
CA LYS A 192 -10.24 18.60 -2.84
C LYS A 192 -10.55 17.11 -2.84
N GLN A 193 -11.73 16.75 -2.39
CA GLN A 193 -12.15 15.36 -2.29
C GLN A 193 -13.40 15.13 -3.15
N THR A 194 -13.37 14.11 -3.99
CA THR A 194 -14.52 13.65 -4.76
C THR A 194 -14.73 12.17 -4.46
N THR A 195 -15.92 11.80 -3.98
CA THR A 195 -16.25 10.42 -3.66
C THR A 195 -17.15 9.84 -4.74
N VAL A 196 -16.78 8.65 -5.24
CA VAL A 196 -17.51 7.89 -6.25
C VAL A 196 -17.57 6.42 -5.85
N ASP A 197 -18.44 5.64 -6.49
CA ASP A 197 -18.39 4.18 -6.36
C ASP A 197 -17.10 3.61 -6.98
N PHE A 198 -16.73 2.39 -6.58
CA PHE A 198 -15.45 1.80 -6.99
C PHE A 198 -15.35 1.53 -8.50
N SER A 199 -16.46 1.22 -9.18
CA SER A 199 -16.44 1.01 -10.64
C SER A 199 -16.21 2.31 -11.40
N THR A 200 -16.81 3.39 -10.96
CA THR A 200 -16.57 4.74 -11.50
C THR A 200 -15.13 5.18 -11.25
N LEU A 201 -14.59 4.94 -10.05
CA LEU A 201 -13.19 5.23 -9.76
C LEU A 201 -12.26 4.50 -10.75
N LEU A 202 -12.45 3.19 -10.92
CA LEU A 202 -11.63 2.40 -11.85
C LEU A 202 -11.76 2.90 -13.29
N SER A 203 -12.98 3.20 -13.76
CA SER A 203 -13.22 3.74 -15.10
C SER A 203 -12.43 5.04 -15.31
N ASN A 204 -12.49 5.96 -14.35
CA ASN A 204 -11.82 7.26 -14.47
C ASN A 204 -10.29 7.14 -14.48
N ILE A 205 -9.71 6.29 -13.62
CA ILE A 205 -8.25 6.16 -13.57
C ILE A 205 -7.66 5.29 -14.68
N GLN A 206 -8.49 4.53 -15.38
CA GLN A 206 -8.08 3.70 -16.52
C GLN A 206 -8.25 4.41 -17.88
N ASP A 207 -8.82 5.61 -17.89
CA ASP A 207 -9.03 6.42 -19.08
C ASP A 207 -8.32 7.78 -18.93
N GLU A 208 -7.33 8.02 -19.79
CA GLU A 208 -6.55 9.27 -19.79
C GLU A 208 -7.39 10.52 -20.07
N SER A 209 -8.56 10.37 -20.72
CA SER A 209 -9.48 11.51 -20.95
C SER A 209 -10.00 12.12 -19.64
N HIS A 210 -9.95 11.37 -18.52
CA HIS A 210 -10.31 11.80 -17.18
C HIS A 210 -9.14 12.32 -16.34
N ASP A 211 -7.91 12.35 -16.88
CA ASP A 211 -6.71 12.75 -16.12
C ASP A 211 -6.82 14.14 -15.49
N SER A 212 -7.56 15.07 -16.11
CA SER A 212 -7.78 16.41 -15.55
C SER A 212 -8.70 16.46 -14.31
N GLU A 213 -9.42 15.37 -14.03
CA GLU A 213 -10.43 15.32 -12.96
C GLU A 213 -9.83 14.90 -11.61
N TRP A 214 -8.66 14.25 -11.61
CA TRP A 214 -8.03 13.71 -10.41
C TRP A 214 -6.50 13.86 -10.42
N ASN A 215 -5.94 14.00 -9.23
CA ASN A 215 -4.49 13.99 -9.02
C ASN A 215 -4.06 12.73 -8.26
N MET A 216 -4.92 12.19 -7.38
CA MET A 216 -4.60 11.05 -6.54
C MET A 216 -5.81 10.13 -6.40
N CYS A 217 -5.53 8.84 -6.28
CA CYS A 217 -6.52 7.84 -5.87
C CYS A 217 -5.86 6.78 -5.00
N PHE A 218 -6.65 6.15 -4.11
CA PHE A 218 -6.17 5.01 -3.31
C PHE A 218 -6.66 3.70 -3.91
N LEU A 219 -5.74 2.75 -4.03
CA LEU A 219 -6.00 1.38 -4.45
C LEU A 219 -5.25 0.39 -3.56
N ALA A 220 -5.66 -0.87 -3.64
CA ALA A 220 -4.88 -1.99 -3.14
C ALA A 220 -4.77 -3.05 -4.23
N THR A 221 -3.56 -3.58 -4.41
CA THR A 221 -3.31 -4.65 -5.37
C THR A 221 -2.69 -5.86 -4.70
N SER A 222 -3.00 -7.04 -5.22
CA SER A 222 -2.33 -8.27 -4.86
C SER A 222 -1.36 -8.67 -5.96
N PHE A 223 -0.17 -9.08 -5.57
CA PHE A 223 0.85 -9.57 -6.48
C PHE A 223 0.84 -11.09 -6.52
N THR A 224 1.14 -11.67 -7.67
CA THR A 224 1.41 -13.10 -7.79
C THR A 224 2.79 -13.43 -7.18
N ASP A 225 3.02 -14.68 -6.87
CA ASP A 225 4.20 -15.13 -6.09
C ASP A 225 5.57 -14.73 -6.68
N ASN A 226 5.67 -14.64 -7.98
CA ASN A 226 6.92 -14.31 -8.68
C ASN A 226 6.87 -12.97 -9.40
N GLN A 227 5.92 -12.10 -9.00
CA GLN A 227 5.72 -10.82 -9.68
C GLN A 227 6.56 -9.73 -9.03
N ASP A 228 7.51 -9.19 -9.76
CA ASP A 228 8.17 -7.92 -9.44
C ASP A 228 7.40 -6.75 -10.08
N ALA A 229 7.62 -5.52 -9.61
CA ALA A 229 6.85 -4.35 -10.01
C ALA A 229 6.78 -4.14 -11.53
N GLY A 230 7.85 -4.43 -12.25
CA GLY A 230 7.86 -4.30 -13.71
C GLY A 230 7.09 -5.38 -14.46
N ALA A 231 6.64 -6.42 -13.77
CA ALA A 231 5.91 -7.52 -14.44
C ALA A 231 4.45 -7.19 -14.71
N ASN A 232 3.88 -6.20 -14.03
CA ASN A 232 2.49 -5.78 -14.19
C ASN A 232 2.33 -4.44 -14.93
N ASP A 233 3.33 -4.03 -15.69
CA ASP A 233 3.33 -2.80 -16.49
C ASP A 233 3.07 -1.49 -15.70
N SER A 234 3.23 -1.51 -14.37
CA SER A 234 2.96 -0.33 -13.53
C SER A 234 3.91 0.85 -13.80
N TYR A 235 5.03 0.58 -14.45
CA TYR A 235 6.03 1.59 -14.81
C TYR A 235 6.33 1.59 -16.31
N THR A 236 5.57 0.85 -17.13
CA THR A 236 5.80 0.77 -18.56
C THR A 236 5.17 1.91 -19.32
N ASN A 237 5.92 2.45 -20.29
CA ASN A 237 5.44 3.37 -21.28
C ASN A 237 4.77 2.64 -22.44
N ASN A 238 3.72 1.91 -22.18
CA ASN A 238 2.94 1.32 -23.26
C ASN A 238 1.84 2.30 -23.69
N PRO A 239 1.96 2.98 -24.84
CA PRO A 239 0.99 3.98 -25.27
C PRO A 239 -0.41 3.39 -25.52
N ASN A 240 -0.53 2.06 -25.65
CA ASN A 240 -1.82 1.41 -25.89
C ASN A 240 -2.52 0.96 -24.59
N ASN A 241 -1.87 0.98 -23.44
CA ASN A 241 -2.48 0.59 -22.18
C ASN A 241 -1.88 1.28 -20.94
N MET A 242 -1.25 2.43 -21.11
CA MET A 242 -0.64 3.17 -19.99
C MET A 242 -1.65 3.40 -18.87
N ALA A 243 -2.83 3.91 -19.20
CA ALA A 243 -3.86 4.20 -18.21
C ALA A 243 -4.38 2.96 -17.45
N VAL A 244 -4.32 1.79 -18.08
CA VAL A 244 -4.86 0.55 -17.49
C VAL A 244 -3.97 -0.01 -16.38
N ASN A 245 -2.64 0.13 -16.52
CA ASN A 245 -1.68 -0.50 -15.61
C ASN A 245 -0.77 0.52 -14.91
N ASN A 246 -0.46 1.64 -15.57
CA ASN A 246 0.33 2.72 -14.99
C ASN A 246 -0.58 3.85 -14.45
N TYR A 247 -1.20 3.62 -13.31
CA TYR A 247 -2.08 4.63 -12.68
C TYR A 247 -1.35 5.92 -12.28
N SER A 248 -0.03 5.87 -12.09
CA SER A 248 0.75 7.07 -11.75
C SER A 248 1.04 7.97 -12.96
N ARG A 249 0.90 7.48 -14.18
CA ARG A 249 1.30 8.20 -15.39
C ARG A 249 2.78 8.60 -15.42
N VAL A 250 3.59 8.12 -14.47
CA VAL A 250 5.05 8.34 -14.54
C VAL A 250 5.59 7.69 -15.79
N ASN A 251 6.35 8.46 -16.55
CA ASN A 251 6.92 8.06 -17.83
C ASN A 251 8.45 8.16 -17.75
N ASP A 252 9.09 7.19 -17.11
CA ASP A 252 10.54 7.10 -16.98
C ASP A 252 11.11 5.92 -17.77
N GLN A 253 11.67 6.21 -18.96
CA GLN A 253 12.30 5.18 -19.80
C GLN A 253 13.51 4.57 -19.12
N ALA A 254 14.28 5.31 -18.32
CA ALA A 254 15.44 4.79 -17.62
C ALA A 254 15.04 3.75 -16.59
N LEU A 255 13.93 3.96 -15.87
CA LEU A 255 13.36 2.95 -14.95
C LEU A 255 12.91 1.69 -15.71
N VAL A 256 12.24 1.85 -16.86
CA VAL A 256 11.82 0.71 -17.69
C VAL A 256 13.00 -0.09 -18.19
N ASP A 257 14.05 0.60 -18.65
CA ASP A 257 15.31 -0.04 -19.11
C ASP A 257 16.01 -0.79 -17.96
N GLN A 258 16.05 -0.19 -16.76
CA GLN A 258 16.61 -0.79 -15.55
C GLN A 258 15.86 -2.06 -15.14
N LEU A 259 14.51 -2.03 -15.16
CA LEU A 259 13.68 -3.21 -14.90
C LEU A 259 13.90 -4.31 -15.93
N THR A 260 14.04 -3.94 -17.20
CA THR A 260 14.32 -4.87 -18.28
C THR A 260 15.70 -5.54 -18.09
N LYS A 261 16.72 -4.76 -17.72
CA LYS A 261 18.06 -5.25 -17.39
C LYS A 261 18.03 -6.22 -16.20
N ALA A 262 17.35 -5.83 -15.11
CA ALA A 262 17.22 -6.66 -13.91
C ALA A 262 16.59 -8.02 -14.23
N ARG A 263 15.55 -8.03 -15.07
CA ARG A 263 14.82 -9.23 -15.48
C ARG A 263 15.65 -10.13 -16.41
N ALA A 264 16.50 -9.56 -17.25
CA ALA A 264 17.34 -10.29 -18.19
C ALA A 264 18.60 -10.90 -17.54
N GLU A 265 18.99 -10.44 -16.34
CA GLU A 265 20.19 -10.93 -15.65
C GLU A 265 19.94 -12.33 -15.05
N SER A 266 20.74 -13.29 -15.46
CA SER A 266 20.63 -14.70 -15.05
C SER A 266 21.31 -15.00 -13.70
N ASN A 267 22.28 -14.18 -13.28
CA ASN A 267 22.92 -14.33 -11.99
C ASN A 267 22.02 -13.68 -10.90
N ALA A 268 21.58 -14.46 -9.92
CA ALA A 268 20.62 -14.04 -8.91
C ALA A 268 21.09 -12.82 -8.09
N GLU A 269 22.38 -12.77 -7.71
CA GLU A 269 22.91 -11.65 -6.92
C GLU A 269 22.97 -10.35 -7.74
N LYS A 270 23.39 -10.47 -9.00
CA LYS A 270 23.40 -9.31 -9.92
C LYS A 270 21.99 -8.87 -10.25
N SER A 271 21.07 -9.80 -10.52
CA SER A 271 19.66 -9.49 -10.75
C SER A 271 19.06 -8.75 -9.55
N LYS A 272 19.29 -9.23 -8.30
CA LYS A 272 18.87 -8.52 -7.09
C LYS A 272 19.45 -7.10 -7.04
N ALA A 273 20.71 -6.90 -7.35
CA ALA A 273 21.33 -5.57 -7.36
C ALA A 273 20.67 -4.63 -8.38
N GLU A 274 20.35 -5.12 -9.58
CA GLU A 274 19.65 -4.34 -10.60
C GLU A 274 18.20 -4.01 -10.19
N TYR A 275 17.48 -4.94 -9.53
CA TYR A 275 16.16 -4.65 -8.98
C TYR A 275 16.20 -3.63 -7.84
N VAL A 276 17.25 -3.64 -7.01
CA VAL A 276 17.47 -2.62 -5.96
C VAL A 276 17.61 -1.23 -6.57
N GLU A 277 18.40 -1.10 -7.67
CA GLU A 277 18.50 0.18 -8.37
C GLU A 277 17.16 0.61 -8.98
N ALA A 278 16.41 -0.30 -9.60
CA ALA A 278 15.05 0.01 -10.09
C ALA A 278 14.12 0.46 -8.96
N MET A 279 14.21 -0.15 -7.77
CA MET A 279 13.42 0.28 -6.60
C MET A 279 13.77 1.69 -6.16
N LYS A 280 15.07 2.06 -6.15
CA LYS A 280 15.51 3.43 -5.83
C LYS A 280 14.97 4.45 -6.83
N MET A 281 15.00 4.13 -8.12
CA MET A 281 14.46 4.99 -9.18
C MET A 281 12.94 5.16 -9.02
N ALA A 282 12.20 4.07 -8.82
CA ALA A 282 10.75 4.12 -8.58
C ALA A 282 10.39 4.91 -7.31
N ALA A 283 11.19 4.82 -6.26
CA ALA A 283 11.02 5.62 -5.05
C ALA A 283 11.31 7.11 -5.31
N ASP A 284 12.33 7.44 -6.12
CA ASP A 284 12.64 8.83 -6.47
C ASP A 284 11.57 9.47 -7.35
N ASP A 285 10.98 8.73 -8.27
CA ASP A 285 9.86 9.21 -9.08
C ASP A 285 8.61 9.54 -8.25
N ALA A 286 8.44 8.85 -7.13
CA ALA A 286 7.31 9.04 -6.22
C ALA A 286 5.94 8.98 -6.92
N GLY A 287 5.79 8.19 -7.98
CA GLY A 287 4.52 8.03 -8.69
C GLY A 287 3.48 7.25 -7.88
N TYR A 288 3.97 6.39 -7.01
CA TYR A 288 3.15 5.62 -6.07
C TYR A 288 3.62 5.87 -4.64
N MET A 289 2.68 6.24 -3.77
CA MET A 289 2.91 6.30 -2.33
C MET A 289 2.40 5.00 -1.70
N PRO A 290 3.27 4.03 -1.40
CA PRO A 290 2.85 2.84 -0.68
C PRO A 290 2.45 3.23 0.74
N VAL A 291 1.27 2.79 1.17
CA VAL A 291 0.72 3.12 2.49
C VAL A 291 0.96 1.98 3.45
N TYR A 292 0.61 0.75 3.05
CA TYR A 292 0.79 -0.42 3.89
C TYR A 292 0.94 -1.71 3.08
N SER A 293 1.59 -2.69 3.71
CA SER A 293 1.50 -4.10 3.40
C SER A 293 1.20 -4.84 4.70
N GLY A 294 0.15 -5.61 4.75
CA GLY A 294 -0.39 -6.15 6.00
C GLY A 294 -0.14 -7.64 6.19
N MET A 295 -0.59 -8.13 7.34
CA MET A 295 -0.68 -9.55 7.64
C MET A 295 -2.10 -10.07 7.40
N GLN A 296 -2.22 -11.30 6.98
CA GLN A 296 -3.48 -12.06 6.97
C GLN A 296 -3.44 -13.14 8.03
N PHE A 297 -4.56 -13.31 8.71
CA PHE A 297 -4.70 -14.30 9.78
C PHE A 297 -5.70 -15.37 9.38
N ASN A 298 -5.39 -16.61 9.73
CA ASN A 298 -6.35 -17.69 9.75
C ASN A 298 -6.80 -17.89 11.20
N LEU A 299 -8.08 -17.76 11.45
CA LEU A 299 -8.70 -18.03 12.75
C LEU A 299 -9.34 -19.40 12.70
N TYR A 300 -9.03 -20.29 13.64
CA TYR A 300 -9.52 -21.66 13.59
C TYR A 300 -9.77 -22.28 14.96
N ASN A 301 -10.63 -23.31 14.98
CA ASN A 301 -10.86 -24.11 16.16
C ASN A 301 -9.63 -24.99 16.42
N LYS A 302 -9.17 -25.13 17.68
CA LYS A 302 -7.99 -25.92 18.05
C LYS A 302 -8.06 -27.41 17.69
N LYS A 303 -9.23 -27.93 17.32
CA LYS A 303 -9.34 -29.29 16.76
C LYS A 303 -8.78 -29.38 15.33
N VAL A 304 -8.63 -28.25 14.62
CA VAL A 304 -8.02 -28.19 13.29
C VAL A 304 -6.52 -27.94 13.45
N ASP A 305 -5.73 -28.72 12.72
CA ASP A 305 -4.28 -28.53 12.66
C ASP A 305 -3.92 -27.82 11.34
N LEU A 306 -3.45 -26.59 11.47
CA LEU A 306 -3.00 -25.73 10.35
C LEU A 306 -1.47 -25.51 10.38
N THR A 307 -0.71 -26.36 11.07
CA THR A 307 0.72 -26.14 11.29
C THR A 307 1.52 -25.96 9.99
N GLY A 308 1.12 -26.65 8.93
CA GLY A 308 1.76 -26.55 7.61
C GLY A 308 1.38 -25.31 6.79
N THR A 309 0.37 -24.53 7.21
CA THR A 309 -0.18 -23.44 6.38
C THR A 309 0.30 -22.05 6.77
N GLY A 310 0.75 -21.85 8.00
CA GLY A 310 1.02 -20.52 8.56
C GLY A 310 2.24 -19.77 8.00
N THR A 311 3.11 -20.45 7.27
CA THR A 311 4.31 -19.85 6.66
C THR A 311 4.12 -19.55 5.18
N LEU A 312 2.98 -19.90 4.61
CA LEU A 312 2.70 -19.76 3.19
C LEU A 312 1.94 -18.47 2.92
N ARG A 313 2.13 -17.93 1.74
CA ARG A 313 1.50 -16.69 1.26
C ARG A 313 0.00 -16.82 1.05
N ASN A 314 -0.51 -18.04 1.05
CA ASN A 314 -1.92 -18.36 0.93
C ASN A 314 -2.18 -19.68 1.70
N TRP A 315 -3.12 -19.64 2.62
CA TRP A 315 -3.50 -20.81 3.43
C TRP A 315 -3.91 -22.03 2.57
N SER A 316 -4.48 -21.81 1.39
CA SER A 316 -4.97 -22.86 0.52
C SER A 316 -3.86 -23.63 -0.23
N GLN A 317 -2.63 -23.14 -0.24
CA GLN A 317 -1.50 -23.81 -0.92
C GLN A 317 -1.10 -25.14 -0.25
N SER A 318 -1.50 -25.34 0.99
CA SER A 318 -1.22 -26.56 1.75
C SER A 318 -2.49 -27.18 2.37
N MET A 319 -3.61 -27.08 1.66
CA MET A 319 -4.89 -27.65 2.14
C MET A 319 -4.80 -29.15 2.42
N ASP A 320 -3.99 -29.86 1.68
CA ASP A 320 -3.71 -31.29 1.83
C ASP A 320 -3.01 -31.64 3.17
N THR A 321 -2.40 -30.65 3.83
CA THR A 321 -1.78 -30.83 5.15
C THR A 321 -2.71 -30.54 6.33
N ILE A 322 -3.91 -30.01 6.06
CA ILE A 322 -4.89 -29.70 7.10
C ILE A 322 -5.53 -30.98 7.64
N THR A 323 -5.45 -31.15 8.95
CA THR A 323 -6.10 -32.30 9.61
C THR A 323 -7.06 -31.84 10.72
N VAL A 324 -8.03 -32.67 11.03
CA VAL A 324 -9.00 -32.48 12.12
C VAL A 324 -8.80 -33.55 13.15
N LYS A 325 -8.61 -33.18 14.44
CA LYS A 325 -8.45 -34.08 15.58
C LYS A 325 -9.78 -34.55 16.08
#